data_80bab1be2c673c95fb678787d066b585
#
_entry.id   80bab1be2c673c95fb678787d066b585
#
_cell.length_a   1.000
_cell.length_b   1.000
_cell.length_c   1.000
_cell.angle_alpha   90.00
_cell.angle_beta   90.00
_cell.angle_gamma   90.00
#
_symmetry.space_group_name_H-M   'P 1'
#
loop_
_entity.id
_entity.type
_entity.pdbx_description
1 polymer ?
#
loop_
_entity_poly.entity_id
_entity_poly.type
_entity_poly.pdbx_seq_one_letter_code
_entity_poly.pdbx_strand_id
1 'polypeptide(L)'
;LRDFPLLLPSPASLHRATTALLRYHHYSMVPSPLQHSSAHVLEFDHFRDVLGAYVSSPLGKARVAQLEPSVDRAWINQQQQLADESRRFYSAGGRFEFTGLFDAHNLLAKARIPGATLEIEQIRDLVLLVDKSSEWREMALHPPDAVKPHWIGMLALTQQIADFTLLLRHFRNKIQPDGTLDDRASTELTRIRRDVEKQKRAIQESLRGYLRRLAEGGAVQDELVTIRGERFVIPVKTEQRKRVNGVVHGASSSGQTMFIEPLETIEQNNDLVRLLEEEQAEVRRILQEMTERLGEHSEDIATATDVMAEVELQIGKARFAVDYDCVRPELTGSELTEAFTELRAARHPLLERNLKAKGGRVIPLTLEMDAAHRQLIISGPNTGGKTVGLKTLGLLALMAQAGVPVPATTARLPVFDSVLADIGDYQSIEQNLSTFSAHVTNIDFISRTATAHSLVLLDELGSATDPEEGAALAVAIADHFRRSGALSIISTHHTSLK
;
A
#
# COMPACT_ATOMS: atom_id res chain seq x y z
N LEU A 1 8.00 57.11 -0.91
CA LEU A 1 8.41 57.62 0.37
C LEU A 1 7.21 57.69 1.32
N ARG A 2 6.87 56.62 2.01
CA ARG A 2 6.18 56.60 3.34
C ARG A 2 6.12 55.14 3.80
N ASP A 3 6.55 54.98 5.02
CA ASP A 3 6.67 53.77 5.80
C ASP A 3 5.41 52.90 5.80
N PHE A 4 5.58 51.62 5.43
CA PHE A 4 4.65 50.54 5.78
C PHE A 4 5.25 49.80 6.98
N PRO A 5 4.59 49.75 8.14
CA PRO A 5 5.04 48.94 9.24
C PRO A 5 4.77 47.47 8.93
N LEU A 6 5.82 46.62 9.00
CA LEU A 6 5.72 45.17 9.10
C LEU A 6 4.91 44.83 10.35
N LEU A 7 3.65 44.46 10.17
CA LEU A 7 2.82 43.85 11.20
C LEU A 7 3.36 42.45 11.51
N LEU A 8 4.19 42.35 12.52
CA LEU A 8 4.51 41.07 13.15
C LEU A 8 3.20 40.48 13.71
N PRO A 9 2.91 39.16 13.48
CA PRO A 9 1.71 38.54 14.04
C PRO A 9 1.73 38.61 15.56
N SER A 10 0.57 38.89 16.16
CA SER A 10 0.45 39.07 17.61
C SER A 10 0.84 37.77 18.37
N PRO A 11 1.34 37.88 19.61
CA PRO A 11 1.67 36.71 20.44
C PRO A 11 0.52 35.72 20.61
N ALA A 12 -0.72 36.17 20.51
CA ALA A 12 -1.92 35.32 20.57
C ALA A 12 -2.12 34.47 19.29
N SER A 13 -1.69 34.93 18.09
CA SER A 13 -1.74 34.15 16.87
C SER A 13 -0.63 33.10 16.80
N LEU A 14 0.55 33.43 17.33
CA LEU A 14 1.65 32.47 17.53
C LEU A 14 1.28 31.39 18.56
N HIS A 15 0.61 31.77 19.67
CA HIS A 15 0.18 30.80 20.68
C HIS A 15 -0.92 29.87 20.17
N ARG A 16 -1.84 30.33 19.32
CA ARG A 16 -2.84 29.48 18.66
C ARG A 16 -2.22 28.55 17.61
N ALA A 17 -1.22 29.00 16.85
CA ALA A 17 -0.49 28.19 15.92
C ALA A 17 0.36 27.13 16.63
N THR A 18 1.04 27.50 17.74
CA THR A 18 1.83 26.58 18.58
C THR A 18 0.93 25.56 19.31
N THR A 19 -0.25 25.97 19.77
CA THR A 19 -1.22 25.07 20.43
C THR A 19 -1.90 24.15 19.41
N ALA A 20 -2.08 24.58 18.16
CA ALA A 20 -2.51 23.72 17.06
C ALA A 20 -1.41 22.73 16.68
N LEU A 21 -0.15 23.15 16.57
CA LEU A 21 1.01 22.29 16.34
C LEU A 21 1.23 21.27 17.46
N LEU A 22 1.03 21.64 18.73
CA LEU A 22 1.15 20.73 19.88
C LEU A 22 0.02 19.67 19.94
N ARG A 23 -1.15 19.92 19.33
CA ARG A 23 -2.21 18.91 19.19
C ARG A 23 -1.94 17.90 18.08
N TYR A 24 -1.03 18.19 17.15
CA TYR A 24 -0.65 17.28 16.06
C TYR A 24 0.55 16.38 16.40
N HIS A 25 1.12 16.45 17.61
CA HIS A 25 2.30 15.65 17.99
C HIS A 25 2.04 14.16 18.24
N HIS A 26 0.79 13.67 18.20
CA HIS A 26 0.47 12.24 18.21
C HIS A 26 -0.43 11.90 17.02
N TYR A 27 0.20 11.72 15.87
CA TYR A 27 -0.45 11.14 14.71
C TYR A 27 -0.64 9.64 15.00
N SER A 28 -1.80 9.25 15.54
CA SER A 28 -2.12 7.84 15.70
C SER A 28 -2.50 7.27 14.33
N MET A 29 -1.64 6.43 13.77
CA MET A 29 -1.96 5.69 12.55
C MET A 29 -2.82 4.45 12.85
N VAL A 30 -2.98 4.10 14.11
CA VAL A 30 -3.70 2.90 14.53
C VAL A 30 -5.12 3.28 14.94
N PRO A 31 -6.15 2.76 14.26
CA PRO A 31 -7.55 2.99 14.64
C PRO A 31 -7.92 2.22 15.91
N SER A 32 -8.82 2.79 16.72
CA SER A 32 -9.51 2.04 17.76
C SER A 32 -10.68 1.30 17.11
N PRO A 33 -10.65 -0.05 17.04
CA PRO A 33 -11.62 -0.80 16.26
C PRO A 33 -13.05 -0.72 16.87
N LEU A 34 -14.05 -1.01 16.06
CA LEU A 34 -15.41 -1.24 16.53
C LEU A 34 -15.44 -2.45 17.48
N GLN A 35 -16.34 -2.42 18.47
CA GLN A 35 -16.54 -3.56 19.38
C GLN A 35 -17.01 -4.80 18.60
N HIS A 36 -17.97 -4.59 17.70
CA HIS A 36 -18.46 -5.62 16.79
C HIS A 36 -18.79 -5.01 15.43
N SER A 37 -18.53 -5.76 14.36
CA SER A 37 -18.77 -5.31 13.00
C SER A 37 -19.23 -6.44 12.10
N SER A 38 -20.33 -6.21 11.38
CA SER A 38 -20.80 -7.07 10.28
C SER A 38 -20.16 -6.64 8.93
N ALA A 39 -18.89 -6.30 8.93
CA ALA A 39 -18.18 -5.74 7.76
C ALA A 39 -18.26 -6.66 6.53
N HIS A 40 -18.16 -7.98 6.71
CA HIS A 40 -18.27 -8.94 5.62
C HIS A 40 -19.68 -8.96 4.99
N VAL A 41 -20.73 -9.02 5.81
CA VAL A 41 -22.15 -8.99 5.35
C VAL A 41 -22.45 -7.68 4.62
N LEU A 42 -21.85 -6.56 5.08
CA LEU A 42 -21.98 -5.23 4.51
C LEU A 42 -21.00 -4.96 3.35
N GLU A 43 -20.29 -5.99 2.90
CA GLU A 43 -19.38 -5.94 1.73
C GLU A 43 -18.21 -4.94 1.88
N PHE A 44 -17.76 -4.64 3.11
CA PHE A 44 -16.65 -3.73 3.35
C PHE A 44 -15.33 -4.29 2.79
N ASP A 45 -15.16 -5.61 2.78
CA ASP A 45 -14.00 -6.27 2.16
C ASP A 45 -13.95 -6.01 0.66
N HIS A 46 -15.09 -6.18 -0.03
CA HIS A 46 -15.21 -5.87 -1.45
C HIS A 46 -15.02 -4.36 -1.74
N PHE A 47 -15.41 -3.50 -0.80
CA PHE A 47 -15.10 -2.07 -0.91
C PHE A 47 -13.59 -1.81 -0.83
N ARG A 48 -12.85 -2.50 0.06
CA ARG A 48 -11.37 -2.41 0.09
C ARG A 48 -10.75 -2.81 -1.25
N ASP A 49 -11.28 -3.83 -1.93
CA ASP A 49 -10.85 -4.20 -3.28
C ASP A 49 -11.09 -3.08 -4.30
N VAL A 50 -12.23 -2.38 -4.21
CA VAL A 50 -12.50 -1.21 -5.06
C VAL A 50 -11.49 -0.10 -4.79
N LEU A 51 -11.27 0.23 -3.53
CA LEU A 51 -10.31 1.27 -3.15
C LEU A 51 -8.86 0.88 -3.54
N GLY A 52 -8.53 -0.40 -3.46
CA GLY A 52 -7.24 -0.96 -3.88
C GLY A 52 -6.89 -0.73 -5.35
N ALA A 53 -7.90 -0.49 -6.21
CA ALA A 53 -7.67 -0.12 -7.61
C ALA A 53 -7.16 1.33 -7.78
N TYR A 54 -7.26 2.16 -6.75
CA TYR A 54 -6.82 3.56 -6.76
C TYR A 54 -5.41 3.77 -6.21
N VAL A 55 -4.79 2.73 -5.69
CA VAL A 55 -3.39 2.71 -5.26
C VAL A 55 -2.54 1.86 -6.21
N SER A 56 -1.27 2.20 -6.37
CA SER A 56 -0.40 1.60 -7.39
C SER A 56 0.68 0.69 -6.79
N SER A 57 1.21 1.06 -5.63
CA SER A 57 2.33 0.34 -5.02
C SER A 57 1.89 -0.86 -4.17
N PRO A 58 2.77 -1.86 -3.98
CA PRO A 58 2.56 -2.91 -2.99
C PRO A 58 2.33 -2.37 -1.58
N LEU A 59 3.03 -1.28 -1.22
CA LEU A 59 2.91 -0.61 0.07
C LEU A 59 1.50 -0.03 0.28
N GLY A 60 0.98 0.73 -0.70
CA GLY A 60 -0.37 1.29 -0.64
C GLY A 60 -1.45 0.21 -0.63
N LYS A 61 -1.28 -0.88 -1.41
CA LYS A 61 -2.22 -2.02 -1.40
C LYS A 61 -2.27 -2.70 -0.03
N ALA A 62 -1.12 -2.91 0.61
CA ALA A 62 -1.06 -3.45 1.97
C ALA A 62 -1.77 -2.53 2.96
N ARG A 63 -1.60 -1.20 2.83
CA ARG A 63 -2.27 -0.22 3.68
C ARG A 63 -3.79 -0.19 3.48
N VAL A 64 -4.29 -0.32 2.25
CA VAL A 64 -5.73 -0.46 1.95
C VAL A 64 -6.30 -1.74 2.55
N ALA A 65 -5.57 -2.86 2.47
CA ALA A 65 -6.00 -4.14 3.05
C ALA A 65 -6.15 -4.08 4.59
N GLN A 66 -5.38 -3.22 5.25
CA GLN A 66 -5.44 -2.97 6.70
C GLN A 66 -6.45 -1.88 7.10
N LEU A 67 -7.19 -1.31 6.13
CA LEU A 67 -8.17 -0.26 6.42
C LEU A 67 -9.33 -0.84 7.24
N GLU A 68 -9.55 -0.28 8.44
CA GLU A 68 -10.61 -0.68 9.35
C GLU A 68 -11.38 0.54 9.88
N PRO A 69 -12.68 0.38 10.17
CA PRO A 69 -13.48 1.41 10.84
C PRO A 69 -13.02 1.62 12.28
N SER A 70 -13.06 2.85 12.76
CA SER A 70 -12.67 3.24 14.13
C SER A 70 -13.84 3.82 14.90
N VAL A 71 -13.80 3.74 16.25
CA VAL A 71 -14.68 4.47 17.17
C VAL A 71 -14.04 5.77 17.67
N ASP A 72 -12.78 6.00 17.40
CA ASP A 72 -12.09 7.22 17.78
C ASP A 72 -12.46 8.39 16.84
N ARG A 73 -13.33 9.26 17.35
CA ARG A 73 -13.83 10.43 16.62
C ARG A 73 -12.71 11.38 16.18
N ALA A 74 -11.67 11.54 16.98
CA ALA A 74 -10.55 12.42 16.64
C ALA A 74 -9.75 11.83 15.47
N TRP A 75 -9.46 10.53 15.51
CA TRP A 75 -8.81 9.81 14.43
C TRP A 75 -9.65 9.84 13.14
N ILE A 76 -10.98 9.56 13.23
CA ILE A 76 -11.87 9.60 12.05
C ILE A 76 -11.85 11.00 11.41
N ASN A 77 -12.00 12.07 12.21
CA ASN A 77 -11.97 13.43 11.69
C ASN A 77 -10.65 13.77 11.02
N GLN A 78 -9.53 13.31 11.59
CA GLN A 78 -8.20 13.49 11.03
C GLN A 78 -8.05 12.78 9.69
N GLN A 79 -8.51 11.52 9.59
CA GLN A 79 -8.50 10.74 8.35
C GLN A 79 -9.37 11.39 7.26
N GLN A 80 -10.56 11.87 7.64
CA GLN A 80 -11.46 12.58 6.72
C GLN A 80 -10.85 13.91 6.25
N GLN A 81 -10.12 14.61 7.13
CA GLN A 81 -9.41 15.83 6.76
C GLN A 81 -8.31 15.55 5.75
N LEU A 82 -7.48 14.54 5.98
CA LEU A 82 -6.41 14.14 5.05
C LEU A 82 -6.96 13.75 3.68
N ALA A 83 -8.06 13.01 3.65
CA ALA A 83 -8.73 12.65 2.41
C ALA A 83 -9.26 13.89 1.66
N ASP A 84 -9.83 14.88 2.36
CA ASP A 84 -10.31 16.13 1.74
C ASP A 84 -9.15 17.00 1.22
N GLU A 85 -8.07 17.13 2.00
CA GLU A 85 -6.85 17.82 1.60
C GLU A 85 -6.25 17.17 0.33
N SER A 86 -6.15 15.83 0.31
CA SER A 86 -5.68 15.06 -0.84
C SER A 86 -6.60 15.22 -2.06
N ARG A 87 -7.92 15.29 -1.85
CA ARG A 87 -8.88 15.53 -2.93
C ARG A 87 -8.70 16.91 -3.55
N ARG A 88 -8.48 17.95 -2.73
CA ARG A 88 -8.18 19.31 -3.21
C ARG A 88 -6.87 19.34 -4.00
N PHE A 89 -5.83 18.68 -3.48
CA PHE A 89 -4.56 18.55 -4.18
C PHE A 89 -4.73 17.86 -5.54
N TYR A 90 -5.41 16.71 -5.58
CA TYR A 90 -5.67 15.98 -6.82
C TYR A 90 -6.50 16.80 -7.83
N SER A 91 -7.53 17.52 -7.36
CA SER A 91 -8.40 18.36 -8.18
C SER A 91 -7.68 19.62 -8.72
N ALA A 92 -6.68 20.13 -7.97
CA ALA A 92 -5.81 21.22 -8.42
C ALA A 92 -4.71 20.76 -9.41
N GLY A 93 -4.74 19.50 -9.86
CA GLY A 93 -3.76 18.95 -10.80
C GLY A 93 -2.55 18.30 -10.14
N GLY A 94 -2.49 18.24 -8.83
CA GLY A 94 -1.41 17.55 -8.10
C GLY A 94 -1.39 16.06 -8.46
N ARG A 95 -0.19 15.54 -8.77
CA ARG A 95 0.04 14.12 -9.09
C ARG A 95 1.34 13.69 -8.46
N PHE A 96 1.39 12.43 -8.02
CA PHE A 96 2.60 11.80 -7.53
C PHE A 96 2.63 10.34 -7.95
N GLU A 97 3.84 9.83 -8.25
CA GLU A 97 4.06 8.47 -8.73
C GLU A 97 4.59 7.59 -7.59
N PHE A 98 3.77 6.64 -7.15
CA PHE A 98 4.07 5.73 -6.04
C PHE A 98 4.66 4.39 -6.48
N THR A 99 4.82 4.17 -7.79
CA THR A 99 5.36 2.91 -8.31
C THR A 99 6.74 2.63 -7.72
N GLY A 100 6.95 1.39 -7.29
CA GLY A 100 8.21 0.94 -6.69
C GLY A 100 8.28 1.07 -5.18
N LEU A 101 7.29 1.68 -4.51
CA LEU A 101 7.24 1.68 -3.04
C LEU A 101 6.82 0.31 -2.50
N PHE A 102 7.52 -0.14 -1.46
CA PHE A 102 7.32 -1.44 -0.82
C PHE A 102 7.52 -1.34 0.70
N ASP A 103 7.15 -2.39 1.43
CA ASP A 103 7.41 -2.47 2.87
C ASP A 103 8.90 -2.74 3.13
N ALA A 104 9.59 -1.71 3.61
CA ALA A 104 11.03 -1.74 3.84
C ALA A 104 11.45 -2.32 5.20
N HIS A 105 10.53 -2.56 6.15
CA HIS A 105 10.86 -2.89 7.54
C HIS A 105 11.77 -4.11 7.68
N ASN A 106 11.53 -5.17 6.91
CA ASN A 106 12.35 -6.39 6.95
C ASN A 106 13.79 -6.15 6.45
N LEU A 107 13.96 -5.36 5.39
CA LEU A 107 15.29 -5.02 4.88
C LEU A 107 16.04 -4.09 5.84
N LEU A 108 15.34 -3.14 6.44
CA LEU A 108 15.90 -2.24 7.45
C LEU A 108 16.32 -3.01 8.71
N ALA A 109 15.52 -3.98 9.15
CA ALA A 109 15.89 -4.86 10.26
C ALA A 109 17.18 -5.65 9.95
N LYS A 110 17.36 -6.16 8.72
CA LYS A 110 18.59 -6.82 8.29
C LYS A 110 19.77 -5.84 8.23
N ALA A 111 19.55 -4.61 7.70
CA ALA A 111 20.62 -3.60 7.59
C ALA A 111 21.16 -3.13 8.93
N ARG A 112 20.40 -3.26 10.02
CA ARG A 112 20.83 -2.95 11.40
C ARG A 112 21.80 -3.97 12.00
N ILE A 113 21.89 -5.17 11.43
CA ILE A 113 22.75 -6.23 11.96
C ILE A 113 24.20 -5.90 11.60
N PRO A 114 25.11 -5.74 12.57
CA PRO A 114 26.51 -5.44 12.29
C PRO A 114 27.15 -6.50 11.37
N GLY A 115 27.79 -6.04 10.30
CA GLY A 115 28.42 -6.91 9.30
C GLY A 115 27.46 -7.57 8.31
N ALA A 116 26.15 -7.34 8.40
CA ALA A 116 25.21 -7.78 7.38
C ALA A 116 25.44 -7.02 6.08
N THR A 117 25.17 -7.69 4.96
CA THR A 117 25.25 -7.11 3.63
C THR A 117 23.94 -7.36 2.91
N LEU A 118 23.33 -6.31 2.37
CA LEU A 118 22.19 -6.38 1.47
C LEU A 118 22.67 -6.63 0.05
N GLU A 119 21.84 -7.30 -0.75
CA GLU A 119 22.06 -7.41 -2.19
C GLU A 119 21.87 -6.04 -2.87
N ILE A 120 22.50 -5.85 -4.00
CA ILE A 120 22.49 -4.55 -4.69
C ILE A 120 21.07 -4.10 -5.09
N GLU A 121 20.21 -5.05 -5.47
CA GLU A 121 18.81 -4.79 -5.81
C GLU A 121 18.04 -4.29 -4.57
N GLN A 122 18.30 -4.89 -3.40
CA GLN A 122 17.70 -4.47 -2.13
C GLN A 122 18.14 -3.06 -1.73
N ILE A 123 19.42 -2.75 -1.91
CA ILE A 123 19.96 -1.40 -1.68
C ILE A 123 19.32 -0.39 -2.63
N ARG A 124 19.26 -0.72 -3.94
CA ARG A 124 18.65 0.13 -4.97
C ARG A 124 17.18 0.44 -4.62
N ASP A 125 16.41 -0.57 -4.22
CA ASP A 125 14.99 -0.42 -3.90
C ASP A 125 14.80 0.46 -2.64
N LEU A 126 15.64 0.31 -1.61
CA LEU A 126 15.64 1.20 -0.45
C LEU A 126 16.03 2.65 -0.83
N VAL A 127 17.03 2.83 -1.67
CA VAL A 127 17.43 4.16 -2.17
C VAL A 127 16.31 4.81 -2.97
N LEU A 128 15.59 4.04 -3.81
CA LEU A 128 14.43 4.53 -4.56
C LEU A 128 13.31 4.98 -3.62
N LEU A 129 13.01 4.21 -2.56
CA LEU A 129 12.02 4.57 -1.55
C LEU A 129 12.39 5.88 -0.86
N VAL A 130 13.65 6.04 -0.46
CA VAL A 130 14.18 7.27 0.18
C VAL A 130 14.10 8.46 -0.77
N ASP A 131 14.44 8.27 -2.05
CA ASP A 131 14.37 9.30 -3.09
C ASP A 131 12.92 9.75 -3.32
N LYS A 132 11.99 8.80 -3.48
CA LYS A 132 10.56 9.06 -3.60
C LYS A 132 9.98 9.77 -2.37
N SER A 133 10.42 9.39 -1.17
CA SER A 133 10.00 10.06 0.06
C SER A 133 10.49 11.52 0.12
N SER A 134 11.72 11.77 -0.37
CA SER A 134 12.28 13.12 -0.47
C SER A 134 11.56 13.96 -1.53
N GLU A 135 11.23 13.36 -2.69
CA GLU A 135 10.45 14.01 -3.76
C GLU A 135 9.05 14.42 -3.25
N TRP A 136 8.37 13.50 -2.54
CA TRP A 136 7.09 13.81 -1.91
C TRP A 136 7.22 14.94 -0.87
N ARG A 137 8.23 14.84 -0.01
CA ARG A 137 8.48 15.85 1.04
C ARG A 137 8.66 17.23 0.43
N GLU A 138 9.45 17.38 -0.61
CA GLU A 138 9.66 18.66 -1.29
C GLU A 138 8.36 19.18 -1.91
N MET A 139 7.59 18.32 -2.59
CA MET A 139 6.29 18.67 -3.18
C MET A 139 5.28 19.10 -2.11
N ALA A 140 5.19 18.39 -0.98
CA ALA A 140 4.22 18.66 0.06
C ALA A 140 4.57 19.89 0.93
N LEU A 141 5.85 20.26 1.02
CA LEU A 141 6.28 21.52 1.66
C LEU A 141 5.95 22.73 0.79
N HIS A 142 5.82 22.55 -0.53
CA HIS A 142 5.51 23.60 -1.50
C HIS A 142 4.24 23.26 -2.32
N PRO A 143 3.07 23.09 -1.65
CA PRO A 143 1.84 22.70 -2.35
C PRO A 143 1.36 23.81 -3.28
N PRO A 144 0.51 23.50 -4.29
CA PRO A 144 -0.12 24.51 -5.12
C PRO A 144 -0.86 25.58 -4.29
N ASP A 145 -0.81 26.84 -4.71
CA ASP A 145 -1.38 27.98 -3.94
C ASP A 145 -2.86 27.79 -3.61
N ALA A 146 -3.64 27.18 -4.52
CA ALA A 146 -5.05 26.88 -4.29
C ALA A 146 -5.31 25.88 -3.15
N VAL A 147 -4.35 25.05 -2.82
CA VAL A 147 -4.46 24.01 -1.79
C VAL A 147 -3.85 24.47 -0.45
N LYS A 148 -2.87 25.32 -0.52
CA LYS A 148 -2.05 25.80 0.61
C LYS A 148 -2.83 26.21 1.87
N PRO A 149 -3.97 26.95 1.78
CA PRO A 149 -4.73 27.33 2.97
C PRO A 149 -5.36 26.17 3.74
N HIS A 150 -5.51 25.00 3.10
CA HIS A 150 -6.14 23.81 3.64
C HIS A 150 -5.19 22.63 3.80
N TRP A 151 -3.87 22.82 3.56
CA TRP A 151 -2.84 21.79 3.55
C TRP A 151 -2.17 21.64 4.92
N ILE A 152 -2.97 21.36 5.96
CA ILE A 152 -2.48 21.34 7.34
C ILE A 152 -2.12 19.92 7.79
N GLY A 153 -3.02 18.97 7.60
CA GLY A 153 -2.83 17.58 8.00
C GLY A 153 -1.75 16.88 7.17
N MET A 154 -1.79 17.05 5.85
CA MET A 154 -0.78 16.47 4.96
C MET A 154 0.61 17.08 5.18
N LEU A 155 0.68 18.38 5.48
CA LEU A 155 1.94 19.02 5.85
C LEU A 155 2.49 18.40 7.15
N ALA A 156 1.67 18.27 8.20
CA ALA A 156 2.07 17.69 9.47
C ALA A 156 2.50 16.21 9.34
N LEU A 157 1.80 15.44 8.50
CA LEU A 157 2.17 14.06 8.16
C LEU A 157 3.54 14.01 7.46
N THR A 158 3.73 14.85 6.45
CA THR A 158 4.96 14.91 5.66
C THR A 158 6.16 15.37 6.44
N GLN A 159 5.99 16.27 7.43
CA GLN A 159 7.08 16.75 8.30
C GLN A 159 7.74 15.65 9.13
N GLN A 160 7.11 14.47 9.26
CA GLN A 160 7.71 13.30 9.91
C GLN A 160 8.78 12.63 9.02
N ILE A 161 8.79 12.89 7.72
CA ILE A 161 9.84 12.39 6.81
C ILE A 161 11.11 13.20 7.06
N ALA A 162 12.19 12.53 7.41
CA ALA A 162 13.50 13.15 7.60
C ALA A 162 14.06 13.77 6.30
N ASP A 163 15.03 14.65 6.44
CA ASP A 163 15.80 15.15 5.29
C ASP A 163 16.89 14.14 4.91
N PHE A 164 16.69 13.47 3.80
CA PHE A 164 17.61 12.45 3.29
C PHE A 164 18.64 13.01 2.28
N THR A 165 18.77 14.32 2.14
CA THR A 165 19.68 14.94 1.13
C THR A 165 21.11 14.42 1.25
N LEU A 166 21.63 14.30 2.47
CA LEU A 166 22.99 13.80 2.70
C LEU A 166 23.12 12.30 2.42
N LEU A 167 22.11 11.53 2.82
CA LEU A 167 22.05 10.09 2.56
C LEU A 167 22.00 9.81 1.06
N LEU A 168 21.10 10.44 0.31
CA LEU A 168 20.96 10.27 -1.14
C LEU A 168 22.23 10.70 -1.89
N ARG A 169 22.93 11.76 -1.43
CA ARG A 169 24.20 12.18 -2.01
C ARG A 169 25.25 11.07 -1.93
N HIS A 170 25.25 10.27 -0.85
CA HIS A 170 26.19 9.15 -0.69
C HIS A 170 25.98 8.05 -1.74
N PHE A 171 24.72 7.80 -2.16
CA PHE A 171 24.38 6.76 -3.15
C PHE A 171 24.40 7.25 -4.59
N ARG A 172 24.49 8.56 -4.80
CA ARG A 172 24.44 9.17 -6.13
C ARG A 172 25.54 8.64 -7.04
N ASN A 173 25.18 8.18 -8.24
CA ASN A 173 26.09 7.64 -9.26
C ASN A 173 26.89 6.40 -8.83
N LYS A 174 26.44 5.67 -7.80
CA LYS A 174 27.09 4.42 -7.36
C LYS A 174 26.38 3.17 -7.88
N ILE A 175 25.06 3.26 -8.13
CA ILE A 175 24.25 2.15 -8.64
C ILE A 175 23.71 2.58 -10.01
N GLN A 176 23.87 1.70 -11.00
CA GLN A 176 23.34 1.92 -12.35
C GLN A 176 21.84 1.54 -12.42
N PRO A 177 21.10 2.04 -13.43
CA PRO A 177 19.68 1.68 -13.61
C PRO A 177 19.44 0.19 -13.81
N ASP A 178 20.41 -0.55 -14.35
CA ASP A 178 20.34 -2.01 -14.53
C ASP A 178 20.58 -2.82 -13.24
N GLY A 179 20.84 -2.13 -12.12
CA GLY A 179 21.10 -2.75 -10.83
C GLY A 179 22.54 -3.18 -10.59
N THR A 180 23.50 -2.78 -11.44
CA THR A 180 24.92 -3.05 -11.22
C THR A 180 25.61 -1.89 -10.51
N LEU A 181 26.76 -2.16 -9.84
CA LEU A 181 27.60 -1.10 -9.30
C LEU A 181 28.30 -0.35 -10.43
N ASP A 182 28.20 0.98 -10.41
CA ASP A 182 28.95 1.84 -11.30
C ASP A 182 30.46 1.76 -10.98
N ASP A 183 31.31 1.89 -11.97
CA ASP A 183 32.77 1.91 -11.77
C ASP A 183 33.19 3.00 -10.80
N ARG A 184 32.48 4.12 -10.76
CA ARG A 184 32.72 5.26 -9.87
C ARG A 184 32.22 5.03 -8.44
N ALA A 185 31.68 3.85 -8.10
CA ALA A 185 31.26 3.54 -6.74
C ALA A 185 32.43 3.64 -5.75
N SER A 186 33.66 3.28 -6.19
CA SER A 186 34.90 3.62 -5.50
C SER A 186 36.04 3.83 -6.49
N THR A 187 37.06 4.56 -6.06
CA THR A 187 38.32 4.75 -6.87
C THR A 187 39.05 3.42 -7.07
N GLU A 188 38.97 2.54 -6.07
CA GLU A 188 39.60 1.23 -6.12
C GLU A 188 38.87 0.30 -7.10
N LEU A 189 37.54 0.27 -7.14
CA LEU A 189 36.79 -0.49 -8.13
C LEU A 189 37.09 -0.03 -9.55
N THR A 190 37.18 1.31 -9.77
CA THR A 190 37.58 1.87 -11.07
C THR A 190 38.95 1.35 -11.49
N ARG A 191 39.92 1.30 -10.56
CA ARG A 191 41.27 0.80 -10.81
C ARG A 191 41.23 -0.68 -11.18
N ILE A 192 40.61 -1.50 -10.35
CA ILE A 192 40.57 -2.96 -10.53
C ILE A 192 39.92 -3.31 -11.87
N ARG A 193 38.74 -2.75 -12.19
CA ARG A 193 38.05 -3.04 -13.46
C ARG A 193 38.87 -2.64 -14.69
N ARG A 194 39.58 -1.52 -14.62
CA ARG A 194 40.52 -1.12 -15.69
C ARG A 194 41.65 -2.14 -15.83
N ASP A 195 42.21 -2.62 -14.72
CA ASP A 195 43.31 -3.59 -14.73
C ASP A 195 42.79 -4.96 -15.22
N VAL A 196 41.57 -5.40 -14.87
CA VAL A 196 40.88 -6.58 -15.41
C VAL A 196 40.79 -6.48 -16.95
N GLU A 197 40.27 -5.37 -17.47
CA GLU A 197 40.13 -5.19 -18.92
C GLU A 197 41.48 -5.14 -19.67
N LYS A 198 42.49 -4.54 -19.05
CA LYS A 198 43.83 -4.58 -19.57
C LYS A 198 44.39 -6.01 -19.62
N GLN A 199 44.20 -6.77 -18.55
CA GLN A 199 44.67 -8.14 -18.45
C GLN A 199 43.95 -9.07 -19.47
N LYS A 200 42.65 -8.93 -19.61
CA LYS A 200 41.84 -9.67 -20.63
C LYS A 200 42.41 -9.43 -22.05
N ARG A 201 42.72 -8.18 -22.41
CA ARG A 201 43.29 -7.83 -23.70
C ARG A 201 44.67 -8.45 -23.88
N ALA A 202 45.53 -8.38 -22.86
CA ALA A 202 46.86 -8.97 -22.93
C ALA A 202 46.81 -10.48 -23.15
N ILE A 203 45.92 -11.21 -22.46
CA ILE A 203 45.73 -12.65 -22.64
C ILE A 203 45.22 -12.95 -24.05
N GLN A 204 44.23 -12.20 -24.55
CA GLN A 204 43.71 -12.39 -25.92
C GLN A 204 44.77 -12.18 -26.99
N GLU A 205 45.65 -11.16 -26.84
CA GLU A 205 46.77 -10.93 -27.76
C GLU A 205 47.80 -12.05 -27.71
N SER A 206 48.15 -12.53 -26.51
CA SER A 206 49.07 -13.66 -26.33
C SER A 206 48.52 -14.92 -26.96
N LEU A 207 47.22 -15.24 -26.73
CA LEU A 207 46.55 -16.41 -27.29
C LEU A 207 46.39 -16.32 -28.81
N ARG A 208 46.07 -15.17 -29.38
CA ARG A 208 46.09 -14.97 -30.84
C ARG A 208 47.43 -15.21 -31.45
N GLY A 209 48.50 -14.72 -30.84
CA GLY A 209 49.87 -14.99 -31.27
C GLY A 209 50.21 -16.49 -31.22
N TYR A 210 49.76 -17.16 -30.16
CA TYR A 210 49.95 -18.60 -30.00
C TYR A 210 49.16 -19.40 -31.06
N LEU A 211 47.89 -19.06 -31.31
CA LEU A 211 47.04 -19.69 -32.32
C LEU A 211 47.60 -19.57 -33.74
N ARG A 212 48.15 -18.39 -34.11
CA ARG A 212 48.81 -18.23 -35.43
C ARG A 212 49.96 -19.23 -35.61
N ARG A 213 50.83 -19.37 -34.61
CA ARG A 213 51.95 -20.33 -34.64
C ARG A 213 51.47 -21.78 -34.78
N LEU A 214 50.30 -22.14 -34.15
CA LEU A 214 49.70 -23.45 -34.24
C LEU A 214 48.98 -23.68 -35.59
N ALA A 215 48.37 -22.66 -36.17
CA ALA A 215 47.67 -22.71 -37.44
C ALA A 215 48.64 -23.00 -38.61
N GLU A 216 49.83 -22.43 -38.60
CA GLU A 216 50.95 -22.73 -39.52
C GLU A 216 51.32 -24.22 -39.48
N GLY A 217 51.08 -24.91 -38.33
CA GLY A 217 51.28 -26.34 -38.13
C GLY A 217 50.05 -27.23 -38.39
N GLY A 218 48.88 -26.69 -38.82
CA GLY A 218 47.66 -27.42 -39.12
C GLY A 218 46.92 -27.97 -37.88
N ALA A 219 47.21 -27.51 -36.68
CA ALA A 219 46.69 -28.05 -35.41
C ALA A 219 45.37 -27.44 -34.94
N VAL A 220 44.97 -26.26 -35.46
CA VAL A 220 43.76 -25.51 -35.05
C VAL A 220 42.96 -25.16 -36.29
N GLN A 221 41.59 -25.26 -36.17
CA GLN A 221 40.69 -25.01 -37.29
C GLN A 221 40.19 -23.56 -37.33
N ASP A 222 40.15 -22.90 -36.16
CA ASP A 222 39.67 -21.51 -35.98
C ASP A 222 40.56 -20.76 -34.96
N GLU A 223 40.82 -19.47 -35.21
CA GLU A 223 41.55 -18.58 -34.30
C GLU A 223 40.62 -18.09 -33.16
N LEU A 224 39.80 -18.99 -32.60
CA LEU A 224 38.86 -18.67 -31.55
C LEU A 224 39.47 -18.78 -30.14
N VAL A 225 39.38 -17.73 -29.38
CA VAL A 225 39.68 -17.71 -27.95
C VAL A 225 38.34 -17.78 -27.19
N THR A 226 38.22 -18.67 -26.24
CA THR A 226 37.01 -18.82 -25.40
C THR A 226 37.33 -18.76 -23.91
N ILE A 227 36.29 -18.66 -23.03
CA ILE A 227 36.46 -18.61 -21.60
C ILE A 227 35.87 -19.88 -20.99
N ARG A 228 36.60 -20.51 -20.07
CA ARG A 228 36.14 -21.62 -19.25
C ARG A 228 36.62 -21.42 -17.80
N GLY A 229 35.67 -21.38 -16.85
CA GLY A 229 36.00 -21.17 -15.44
C GLY A 229 36.90 -19.93 -15.21
N GLU A 230 36.46 -18.75 -15.73
CA GLU A 230 37.15 -17.45 -15.63
C GLU A 230 38.55 -17.41 -16.30
N ARG A 231 38.91 -18.45 -17.04
CA ARG A 231 40.20 -18.53 -17.74
C ARG A 231 40.02 -18.49 -19.25
N PHE A 232 40.89 -17.80 -19.92
CA PHE A 232 40.97 -17.81 -21.38
C PHE A 232 41.66 -19.08 -21.86
N VAL A 233 41.00 -19.81 -22.74
CA VAL A 233 41.46 -21.09 -23.28
C VAL A 233 41.32 -21.12 -24.81
N ILE A 234 41.99 -22.05 -25.45
CA ILE A 234 41.87 -22.29 -26.89
C ILE A 234 41.18 -23.61 -27.14
N PRO A 235 40.27 -23.70 -28.14
CA PRO A 235 39.71 -24.95 -28.57
C PRO A 235 40.69 -25.73 -29.50
N VAL A 236 41.06 -26.96 -29.11
CA VAL A 236 41.99 -27.81 -29.85
C VAL A 236 41.31 -29.14 -30.16
N LYS A 237 41.47 -29.63 -31.38
CA LYS A 237 40.95 -30.98 -31.74
C LYS A 237 41.61 -32.02 -30.83
N THR A 238 40.81 -32.97 -30.33
CA THR A 238 41.28 -34.04 -29.43
C THR A 238 42.48 -34.80 -29.97
N GLU A 239 42.51 -35.09 -31.30
CA GLU A 239 43.62 -35.73 -32.01
C GLU A 239 44.93 -34.91 -31.99
N GLN A 240 44.79 -33.59 -31.94
CA GLN A 240 45.96 -32.66 -31.96
C GLN A 240 46.38 -32.22 -30.56
N ARG A 241 45.80 -32.77 -29.49
CA ARG A 241 46.05 -32.39 -28.07
C ARG A 241 47.56 -32.43 -27.74
N LYS A 242 48.31 -33.41 -28.26
CA LYS A 242 49.75 -33.59 -27.99
C LYS A 242 50.64 -32.45 -28.55
N ARG A 243 50.11 -31.63 -29.46
CA ARG A 243 50.86 -30.47 -30.02
C ARG A 243 50.76 -29.19 -29.20
N VAL A 244 49.81 -29.19 -28.21
CA VAL A 244 49.61 -28.03 -27.36
C VAL A 244 50.06 -28.36 -25.95
N ASN A 245 51.11 -27.69 -25.48
CA ASN A 245 51.56 -27.77 -24.08
C ASN A 245 50.66 -26.88 -23.24
N GLY A 246 49.80 -27.47 -22.40
CA GLY A 246 48.86 -26.73 -21.58
C GLY A 246 48.01 -27.59 -20.68
N VAL A 247 47.17 -26.95 -19.85
CA VAL A 247 46.21 -27.56 -18.93
C VAL A 247 44.87 -27.68 -19.63
N VAL A 248 44.21 -28.85 -19.51
CA VAL A 248 42.88 -29.10 -20.09
C VAL A 248 41.81 -28.65 -19.09
N HIS A 249 40.96 -27.73 -19.47
CA HIS A 249 39.83 -27.21 -18.68
C HIS A 249 38.46 -27.81 -19.08
N GLY A 250 38.46 -28.86 -19.86
CA GLY A 250 37.25 -29.56 -20.28
C GLY A 250 37.26 -29.95 -21.74
N ALA A 251 36.19 -30.63 -22.20
CA ALA A 251 35.96 -31.04 -23.59
C ALA A 251 34.57 -30.55 -24.04
N SER A 252 34.37 -30.50 -25.38
CA SER A 252 33.04 -30.28 -25.96
C SER A 252 32.11 -31.48 -25.67
N SER A 253 30.80 -31.28 -25.77
CA SER A 253 29.81 -32.33 -25.54
C SER A 253 30.00 -33.56 -26.47
N SER A 254 30.56 -33.37 -27.65
CA SER A 254 30.92 -34.42 -28.59
C SER A 254 32.28 -35.08 -28.33
N GLY A 255 33.08 -34.55 -27.38
CA GLY A 255 34.43 -35.03 -27.12
C GLY A 255 35.47 -34.73 -28.19
N GLN A 256 35.09 -34.07 -29.30
CA GLN A 256 35.96 -33.80 -30.43
C GLN A 256 36.90 -32.62 -30.24
N THR A 257 36.55 -31.71 -29.29
CA THR A 257 37.34 -30.50 -29.00
C THR A 257 37.67 -30.46 -27.50
N MET A 258 38.94 -30.21 -27.18
CA MET A 258 39.40 -29.95 -25.82
C MET A 258 39.68 -28.48 -25.66
N PHE A 259 39.31 -27.93 -24.50
CA PHE A 259 39.63 -26.55 -24.11
C PHE A 259 40.93 -26.53 -23.31
N ILE A 260 42.01 -25.95 -23.91
CA ILE A 260 43.33 -26.00 -23.33
C ILE A 260 43.79 -24.59 -23.00
N GLU A 261 44.29 -24.42 -21.78
CA GLU A 261 45.05 -23.24 -21.36
C GLU A 261 46.55 -23.49 -21.67
N PRO A 262 47.16 -22.77 -22.62
CA PRO A 262 48.57 -22.90 -22.93
C PRO A 262 49.45 -22.52 -21.73
N LEU A 263 50.56 -23.22 -21.53
CA LEU A 263 51.53 -22.88 -20.46
C LEU A 263 51.99 -21.44 -20.50
N GLU A 264 52.15 -20.86 -21.70
CA GLU A 264 52.57 -19.48 -21.91
C GLU A 264 51.59 -18.44 -21.31
N THR A 265 50.29 -18.79 -21.09
CA THR A 265 49.27 -17.87 -20.60
C THR A 265 48.76 -18.19 -19.19
N ILE A 266 49.30 -19.22 -18.53
CA ILE A 266 48.87 -19.63 -17.17
C ILE A 266 49.07 -18.49 -16.17
N GLU A 267 50.25 -17.83 -16.16
CA GLU A 267 50.50 -16.72 -15.23
C GLU A 267 49.57 -15.56 -15.50
N GLN A 268 49.31 -15.23 -16.77
CA GLN A 268 48.37 -14.16 -17.13
C GLN A 268 46.96 -14.46 -16.72
N ASN A 269 46.49 -15.70 -16.87
CA ASN A 269 45.18 -16.17 -16.39
C ASN A 269 45.13 -16.17 -14.85
N ASN A 270 46.18 -16.58 -14.17
CA ASN A 270 46.26 -16.50 -12.69
C ASN A 270 46.13 -15.05 -12.20
N ASP A 271 46.82 -14.12 -12.87
CA ASP A 271 46.67 -12.70 -12.56
C ASP A 271 45.26 -12.18 -12.80
N LEU A 272 44.57 -12.64 -13.87
CA LEU A 272 43.20 -12.30 -14.13
C LEU A 272 42.27 -12.82 -13.03
N VAL A 273 42.42 -14.09 -12.63
CA VAL A 273 41.61 -14.68 -11.53
C VAL A 273 41.80 -13.89 -10.24
N ARG A 274 43.08 -13.54 -9.89
CA ARG A 274 43.35 -12.68 -8.73
C ARG A 274 42.63 -11.33 -8.79
N LEU A 275 42.69 -10.66 -9.95
CA LEU A 275 42.04 -9.37 -10.17
C LEU A 275 40.48 -9.49 -10.04
N LEU A 276 39.89 -10.59 -10.51
CA LEU A 276 38.45 -10.86 -10.35
C LEU A 276 38.09 -11.12 -8.88
N GLU A 277 38.91 -11.83 -8.12
CA GLU A 277 38.75 -12.01 -6.68
C GLU A 277 38.86 -10.69 -5.91
N GLU A 278 39.84 -9.81 -6.30
CA GLU A 278 39.96 -8.44 -5.77
C GLU A 278 38.71 -7.61 -6.09
N GLU A 279 38.16 -7.70 -7.31
CA GLU A 279 36.93 -7.01 -7.69
C GLU A 279 35.74 -7.47 -6.81
N GLN A 280 35.55 -8.79 -6.64
CA GLN A 280 34.51 -9.33 -5.80
C GLN A 280 34.63 -8.91 -4.33
N ALA A 281 35.87 -8.84 -3.81
CA ALA A 281 36.14 -8.39 -2.44
C ALA A 281 35.78 -6.90 -2.28
N GLU A 282 36.15 -6.05 -3.26
CA GLU A 282 35.84 -4.62 -3.24
C GLU A 282 34.32 -4.38 -3.40
N VAL A 283 33.63 -5.13 -4.28
CA VAL A 283 32.17 -5.08 -4.42
C VAL A 283 31.50 -5.40 -3.07
N ARG A 284 31.91 -6.49 -2.40
CA ARG A 284 31.37 -6.83 -1.07
C ARG A 284 31.59 -5.72 -0.06
N ARG A 285 32.79 -5.11 -0.04
CA ARG A 285 33.12 -4.00 0.86
C ARG A 285 32.19 -2.79 0.62
N ILE A 286 31.96 -2.43 -0.65
CA ILE A 286 31.08 -1.32 -1.03
C ILE A 286 29.65 -1.60 -0.61
N LEU A 287 29.11 -2.81 -0.86
CA LEU A 287 27.76 -3.19 -0.49
C LEU A 287 27.57 -3.21 1.04
N GLN A 288 28.59 -3.64 1.77
CA GLN A 288 28.59 -3.58 3.23
C GLN A 288 28.53 -2.14 3.74
N GLU A 289 29.39 -1.24 3.21
CA GLU A 289 29.40 0.18 3.56
C GLU A 289 28.03 0.84 3.26
N MET A 290 27.44 0.52 2.09
CA MET A 290 26.12 1.00 1.72
C MET A 290 25.04 0.48 2.68
N THR A 291 25.11 -0.81 3.07
CA THR A 291 24.16 -1.42 4.01
C THR A 291 24.27 -0.77 5.38
N GLU A 292 25.47 -0.59 5.90
CA GLU A 292 25.70 0.07 7.20
C GLU A 292 25.12 1.50 7.20
N ARG A 293 25.32 2.25 6.11
CA ARG A 293 24.81 3.62 5.98
C ARG A 293 23.25 3.65 5.95
N LEU A 294 22.59 2.69 5.31
CA LEU A 294 21.14 2.54 5.36
C LEU A 294 20.68 2.11 6.76
N GLY A 295 21.44 1.23 7.43
CA GLY A 295 21.18 0.80 8.79
C GLY A 295 21.22 1.94 9.82
N GLU A 296 22.16 2.89 9.69
CA GLU A 296 22.26 4.11 10.51
C GLU A 296 20.99 4.98 10.44
N HIS A 297 20.31 5.00 9.28
CA HIS A 297 19.09 5.78 9.03
C HIS A 297 17.80 4.92 9.06
N SER A 298 17.88 3.70 9.56
CA SER A 298 16.77 2.74 9.44
C SER A 298 15.47 3.18 10.10
N GLU A 299 15.52 3.93 11.21
CA GLU A 299 14.31 4.47 11.89
C GLU A 299 13.65 5.58 11.07
N ASP A 300 14.45 6.46 10.52
CA ASP A 300 13.97 7.56 9.66
C ASP A 300 13.35 6.99 8.38
N ILE A 301 13.99 5.96 7.78
CA ILE A 301 13.49 5.32 6.56
C ILE A 301 12.21 4.51 6.85
N ALA A 302 12.12 3.84 8.02
CA ALA A 302 10.89 3.16 8.45
C ALA A 302 9.75 4.15 8.62
N THR A 303 9.99 5.27 9.30
CA THR A 303 9.00 6.37 9.44
C THR A 303 8.57 6.90 8.07
N ALA A 304 9.51 7.12 7.15
CA ALA A 304 9.20 7.54 5.79
C ALA A 304 8.36 6.50 5.03
N THR A 305 8.64 5.20 5.22
CA THR A 305 7.84 4.10 4.65
C THR A 305 6.39 4.17 5.11
N ASP A 306 6.16 4.32 6.42
CA ASP A 306 4.81 4.39 7.00
C ASP A 306 4.06 5.64 6.55
N VAL A 307 4.74 6.79 6.51
CA VAL A 307 4.15 8.04 6.00
C VAL A 307 3.78 7.90 4.52
N MET A 308 4.65 7.32 3.68
CA MET A 308 4.36 7.15 2.26
C MET A 308 3.20 6.17 2.02
N ALA A 309 3.06 5.12 2.84
CA ALA A 309 1.90 4.23 2.83
C ALA A 309 0.60 4.99 3.10
N GLU A 310 0.61 5.86 4.11
CA GLU A 310 -0.54 6.70 4.47
C GLU A 310 -0.86 7.73 3.39
N VAL A 311 0.15 8.40 2.86
CA VAL A 311 0.00 9.37 1.76
C VAL A 311 -0.66 8.71 0.54
N GLU A 312 -0.19 7.54 0.12
CA GLU A 312 -0.77 6.83 -1.03
C GLU A 312 -2.22 6.41 -0.76
N LEU A 313 -2.53 5.93 0.45
CA LEU A 313 -3.90 5.64 0.87
C LEU A 313 -4.79 6.89 0.75
N GLN A 314 -4.34 8.05 1.23
CA GLN A 314 -5.12 9.30 1.18
C GLN A 314 -5.31 9.80 -0.25
N ILE A 315 -4.32 9.69 -1.12
CA ILE A 315 -4.45 9.97 -2.55
C ILE A 315 -5.40 8.96 -3.22
N GLY A 316 -5.36 7.68 -2.84
CA GLY A 316 -6.31 6.67 -3.29
C GLY A 316 -7.75 7.01 -2.90
N LYS A 317 -8.00 7.39 -1.63
CA LYS A 317 -9.30 7.88 -1.15
C LYS A 317 -9.76 9.13 -1.92
N ALA A 318 -8.85 10.05 -2.22
CA ALA A 318 -9.14 11.26 -2.99
C ALA A 318 -9.58 10.96 -4.43
N ARG A 319 -8.88 10.07 -5.12
CA ARG A 319 -9.22 9.62 -6.48
C ARG A 319 -10.57 8.90 -6.51
N PHE A 320 -10.80 7.98 -5.58
CA PHE A 320 -12.09 7.34 -5.39
C PHE A 320 -13.21 8.39 -5.15
N ALA A 321 -12.96 9.37 -4.28
CA ALA A 321 -13.95 10.41 -3.97
C ALA A 321 -14.31 11.28 -5.17
N VAL A 322 -13.37 11.53 -6.08
CA VAL A 322 -13.65 12.25 -7.34
C VAL A 322 -14.48 11.38 -8.29
N ASP A 323 -14.12 10.11 -8.47
CA ASP A 323 -14.79 9.21 -9.42
C ASP A 323 -16.23 8.85 -9.03
N TYR A 324 -16.52 8.87 -7.72
CA TYR A 324 -17.83 8.54 -7.17
C TYR A 324 -18.59 9.76 -6.65
N ASP A 325 -18.17 10.97 -6.92
CA ASP A 325 -18.79 12.20 -6.42
C ASP A 325 -19.09 12.11 -4.93
N CYS A 326 -18.06 11.80 -4.13
CA CYS A 326 -18.19 11.61 -2.69
C CYS A 326 -18.17 12.94 -1.94
N VAL A 327 -18.79 12.93 -0.76
CA VAL A 327 -18.69 14.02 0.23
C VAL A 327 -17.94 13.53 1.46
N ARG A 328 -17.33 14.46 2.18
CA ARG A 328 -16.80 14.23 3.52
C ARG A 328 -17.98 14.05 4.47
N PRO A 329 -18.15 12.91 5.17
CA PRO A 329 -19.20 12.76 6.18
C PRO A 329 -18.96 13.69 7.37
N GLU A 330 -20.02 14.32 7.85
CA GLU A 330 -20.04 15.08 9.10
C GLU A 330 -20.37 14.14 10.25
N LEU A 331 -19.51 14.09 11.27
CA LEU A 331 -19.78 13.29 12.46
C LEU A 331 -20.70 14.05 13.40
N THR A 332 -21.94 13.55 13.59
CA THR A 332 -22.94 14.15 14.48
C THR A 332 -22.79 13.66 15.91
N GLY A 333 -23.32 14.43 16.87
CA GLY A 333 -23.50 14.13 18.29
C GLY A 333 -22.40 13.39 19.02
N SER A 334 -21.91 13.94 20.11
CA SER A 334 -21.15 13.18 21.12
C SER A 334 -22.08 12.49 22.09
N GLU A 335 -23.32 13.00 22.23
CA GLU A 335 -24.38 12.46 23.08
C GLU A 335 -25.55 11.93 22.24
N LEU A 336 -26.31 10.97 22.79
CA LEU A 336 -27.44 10.35 22.10
C LEU A 336 -28.53 11.36 21.71
N THR A 337 -28.71 12.40 22.52
CA THR A 337 -29.70 13.47 22.30
C THR A 337 -29.37 14.36 21.09
N GLU A 338 -28.14 14.36 20.64
CA GLU A 338 -27.66 15.11 19.48
C GLU A 338 -27.36 14.20 18.27
N ALA A 339 -27.58 12.89 18.42
CA ALA A 339 -27.33 11.93 17.37
C ALA A 339 -28.33 12.12 16.21
N PHE A 340 -27.83 12.42 15.05
CA PHE A 340 -28.60 12.64 13.83
C PHE A 340 -27.96 11.88 12.68
N THR A 341 -28.78 11.18 11.93
CA THR A 341 -28.37 10.43 10.74
C THR A 341 -29.07 11.01 9.52
N GLU A 342 -28.28 11.57 8.60
CA GLU A 342 -28.78 12.08 7.33
C GLU A 342 -27.91 11.56 6.19
N LEU A 343 -28.54 10.91 5.23
CA LEU A 343 -27.97 10.56 3.96
C LEU A 343 -28.85 11.12 2.85
N ARG A 344 -28.32 11.98 1.98
CA ARG A 344 -29.05 12.48 0.81
C ARG A 344 -28.38 11.99 -0.46
N ALA A 345 -29.18 11.44 -1.34
CA ALA A 345 -28.74 10.88 -2.62
C ALA A 345 -27.55 9.90 -2.46
N ALA A 346 -27.56 9.10 -1.42
CA ALA A 346 -26.52 8.14 -1.11
C ALA A 346 -26.55 6.96 -2.11
N ARG A 347 -25.39 6.50 -2.53
CA ARG A 347 -25.25 5.43 -3.51
C ARG A 347 -24.35 4.33 -2.97
N HIS A 348 -24.69 3.07 -3.26
CA HIS A 348 -23.85 1.94 -2.92
C HIS A 348 -22.70 1.83 -3.92
N PRO A 349 -21.42 2.01 -3.55
CA PRO A 349 -20.31 2.12 -4.50
C PRO A 349 -20.10 0.85 -5.35
N LEU A 350 -20.29 -0.35 -4.77
CA LEU A 350 -20.15 -1.61 -5.51
C LEU A 350 -21.29 -1.78 -6.53
N LEU A 351 -22.51 -1.45 -6.15
CA LEU A 351 -23.66 -1.48 -7.05
C LEU A 351 -23.48 -0.44 -8.17
N GLU A 352 -23.01 0.75 -7.84
CA GLU A 352 -22.73 1.81 -8.81
C GLU A 352 -21.70 1.37 -9.84
N ARG A 353 -20.59 0.77 -9.39
CA ARG A 353 -19.56 0.20 -10.27
C ARG A 353 -20.15 -0.85 -11.23
N ASN A 354 -20.94 -1.79 -10.69
CA ASN A 354 -21.51 -2.89 -11.46
C ASN A 354 -22.55 -2.40 -12.49
N LEU A 355 -23.36 -1.41 -12.13
CA LEU A 355 -24.36 -0.83 -13.02
C LEU A 355 -23.72 0.07 -14.08
N LYS A 356 -22.74 0.91 -13.72
CA LYS A 356 -22.00 1.74 -14.69
C LYS A 356 -21.37 0.86 -15.79
N ALA A 357 -20.81 -0.29 -15.43
CA ALA A 357 -20.23 -1.22 -16.41
C ALA A 357 -21.28 -1.79 -17.40
N LYS A 358 -22.57 -1.79 -17.02
CA LYS A 358 -23.72 -2.24 -17.83
C LYS A 358 -24.54 -1.09 -18.44
N GLY A 359 -24.08 0.15 -18.34
CA GLY A 359 -24.79 1.34 -18.81
C GLY A 359 -25.99 1.73 -17.96
N GLY A 360 -26.16 1.15 -16.77
CA GLY A 360 -27.23 1.46 -15.82
C GLY A 360 -26.85 2.56 -14.83
N ARG A 361 -27.83 2.95 -13.98
CA ARG A 361 -27.64 3.93 -12.89
C ARG A 361 -28.22 3.40 -11.59
N VAL A 362 -27.60 3.75 -10.46
CA VAL A 362 -28.13 3.48 -9.12
C VAL A 362 -29.28 4.44 -8.81
N ILE A 363 -30.34 3.94 -8.20
CA ILE A 363 -31.38 4.79 -7.58
C ILE A 363 -30.82 5.21 -6.22
N PRO A 364 -30.63 6.52 -5.97
CA PRO A 364 -30.03 6.99 -4.73
C PRO A 364 -30.98 6.82 -3.53
N LEU A 365 -30.40 6.55 -2.35
CA LEU A 365 -31.08 6.51 -1.07
C LEU A 365 -31.08 7.90 -0.42
N THR A 366 -32.25 8.31 0.12
CA THR A 366 -32.35 9.45 1.03
C THR A 366 -33.00 8.97 2.33
N LEU A 367 -32.32 9.21 3.46
CA LEU A 367 -32.72 8.80 4.78
C LEU A 367 -32.40 9.90 5.78
N GLU A 368 -33.33 10.15 6.70
CA GLU A 368 -33.18 11.11 7.81
C GLU A 368 -33.76 10.51 9.08
N MET A 369 -32.97 10.48 10.15
CA MET A 369 -33.34 9.97 11.47
C MET A 369 -32.73 10.84 12.56
N ASP A 370 -33.53 11.20 13.56
CA ASP A 370 -33.10 12.03 14.68
C ASP A 370 -33.06 11.24 16.01
N ALA A 371 -32.77 11.92 17.11
CA ALA A 371 -32.68 11.31 18.42
C ALA A 371 -34.06 10.79 18.94
N ALA A 372 -35.16 11.35 18.48
CA ALA A 372 -36.52 10.91 18.83
C ALA A 372 -37.00 9.72 17.98
N HIS A 373 -36.52 9.62 16.74
CA HIS A 373 -36.92 8.61 15.76
C HIS A 373 -35.72 7.72 15.42
N ARG A 374 -35.37 6.82 16.34
CA ARG A 374 -34.17 5.95 16.23
C ARG A 374 -34.48 4.57 15.62
N GLN A 375 -35.69 4.31 15.22
CA GLN A 375 -36.10 3.08 14.55
C GLN A 375 -36.87 3.39 13.27
N LEU A 376 -36.47 2.76 12.16
CA LEU A 376 -37.17 2.81 10.88
C LEU A 376 -37.58 1.40 10.48
N ILE A 377 -38.88 1.23 10.20
CA ILE A 377 -39.41 -0.01 9.66
C ILE A 377 -39.80 0.19 8.20
N ILE A 378 -39.22 -0.61 7.32
CA ILE A 378 -39.42 -0.56 5.89
C ILE A 378 -40.24 -1.77 5.45
N SER A 379 -41.44 -1.54 4.97
CA SER A 379 -42.31 -2.60 4.49
C SER A 379 -42.56 -2.48 2.99
N GLY A 380 -42.63 -3.62 2.30
CA GLY A 380 -42.87 -3.68 0.85
C GLY A 380 -42.26 -4.90 0.18
N PRO A 381 -42.45 -5.07 -1.14
CA PRO A 381 -41.88 -6.20 -1.88
C PRO A 381 -40.33 -6.12 -1.96
N ASN A 382 -39.66 -7.27 -2.14
CA ASN A 382 -38.18 -7.36 -2.21
C ASN A 382 -37.60 -6.61 -3.41
N THR A 383 -38.34 -6.51 -4.48
CA THR A 383 -37.97 -5.75 -5.68
C THR A 383 -37.85 -4.23 -5.46
N GLY A 384 -38.29 -3.73 -4.28
CA GLY A 384 -38.25 -2.30 -3.94
C GLY A 384 -36.89 -1.77 -3.46
N GLY A 385 -35.85 -2.59 -3.41
CA GLY A 385 -34.49 -2.16 -3.02
C GLY A 385 -34.27 -2.04 -1.50
N LYS A 386 -35.08 -2.65 -0.65
CA LYS A 386 -34.95 -2.63 0.82
C LYS A 386 -33.58 -3.09 1.29
N THR A 387 -33.18 -4.31 0.91
CA THR A 387 -31.86 -4.89 1.21
C THR A 387 -30.71 -4.00 0.76
N VAL A 388 -30.79 -3.43 -0.45
CA VAL A 388 -29.79 -2.49 -0.98
C VAL A 388 -29.72 -1.23 -0.12
N GLY A 389 -30.87 -0.72 0.35
CA GLY A 389 -30.92 0.44 1.25
C GLY A 389 -30.20 0.18 2.57
N LEU A 390 -30.47 -0.99 3.22
CA LEU A 390 -29.81 -1.39 4.46
C LEU A 390 -28.29 -1.54 4.25
N LYS A 391 -27.87 -2.29 3.21
CA LYS A 391 -26.45 -2.46 2.85
C LYS A 391 -25.77 -1.13 2.56
N THR A 392 -26.46 -0.20 1.86
CA THR A 392 -25.92 1.12 1.56
C THR A 392 -25.62 1.89 2.84
N LEU A 393 -26.58 1.99 3.75
CA LEU A 393 -26.35 2.69 5.02
C LEU A 393 -25.21 2.05 5.83
N GLY A 394 -25.24 0.73 5.99
CA GLY A 394 -24.24 0.00 6.77
C GLY A 394 -22.83 0.18 6.18
N LEU A 395 -22.67 0.02 4.88
CA LEU A 395 -21.39 0.21 4.21
C LEU A 395 -20.90 1.66 4.32
N LEU A 396 -21.77 2.65 4.10
CA LEU A 396 -21.38 4.07 4.20
C LEU A 396 -21.03 4.46 5.64
N ALA A 397 -21.68 3.88 6.66
CA ALA A 397 -21.29 4.06 8.05
C ALA A 397 -19.87 3.51 8.33
N LEU A 398 -19.57 2.30 7.86
CA LEU A 398 -18.23 1.71 7.98
C LEU A 398 -17.18 2.54 7.22
N MET A 399 -17.48 2.99 5.99
CA MET A 399 -16.61 3.87 5.21
C MET A 399 -16.33 5.18 5.94
N ALA A 400 -17.36 5.83 6.47
CA ALA A 400 -17.23 7.07 7.23
C ALA A 400 -16.30 6.91 8.44
N GLN A 401 -16.48 5.82 9.20
CA GLN A 401 -15.65 5.50 10.37
C GLN A 401 -14.24 4.99 10.01
N ALA A 402 -14.02 4.51 8.78
CA ALA A 402 -12.71 4.23 8.24
C ALA A 402 -12.01 5.49 7.66
N GLY A 403 -12.61 6.68 7.86
CA GLY A 403 -12.06 7.92 7.33
C GLY A 403 -12.09 8.01 5.81
N VAL A 404 -13.09 7.40 5.18
CA VAL A 404 -13.28 7.43 3.72
C VAL A 404 -14.46 8.33 3.36
N PRO A 405 -14.34 9.24 2.39
CA PRO A 405 -15.48 9.97 1.84
C PRO A 405 -16.54 9.03 1.26
N VAL A 406 -17.81 9.41 1.37
CA VAL A 406 -18.95 8.56 0.99
C VAL A 406 -19.69 9.10 -0.23
N PRO A 407 -20.16 8.24 -1.16
CA PRO A 407 -20.89 8.64 -2.36
C PRO A 407 -22.31 9.11 -2.02
N ALA A 408 -22.45 10.39 -1.73
CA ALA A 408 -23.70 11.07 -1.39
C ALA A 408 -23.60 12.56 -1.70
N THR A 409 -24.74 13.29 -1.67
CA THR A 409 -24.73 14.76 -1.71
C THR A 409 -24.62 15.37 -0.31
N THR A 410 -25.12 14.67 0.71
CA THR A 410 -24.95 15.00 2.13
C THR A 410 -24.85 13.70 2.93
N ALA A 411 -23.93 13.67 3.88
CA ALA A 411 -23.78 12.56 4.82
C ALA A 411 -23.49 13.11 6.23
N ARG A 412 -24.35 12.82 7.17
CA ARG A 412 -24.21 13.12 8.59
C ARG A 412 -24.48 11.85 9.35
N LEU A 413 -23.52 11.39 10.13
CA LEU A 413 -23.60 10.10 10.82
C LEU A 413 -23.02 10.24 12.24
N PRO A 414 -23.64 9.62 13.25
CA PRO A 414 -22.99 9.47 14.54
C PRO A 414 -21.84 8.46 14.42
N VAL A 415 -20.95 8.46 15.41
CA VAL A 415 -19.94 7.40 15.53
C VAL A 415 -20.59 6.23 16.25
N PHE A 416 -20.69 5.09 15.58
CA PHE A 416 -21.22 3.85 16.14
C PHE A 416 -20.13 3.06 16.86
N ASP A 417 -20.46 2.49 18.02
CA ASP A 417 -19.57 1.54 18.71
C ASP A 417 -19.57 0.16 18.06
N SER A 418 -20.67 -0.19 17.44
CA SER A 418 -20.88 -1.43 16.71
C SER A 418 -21.80 -1.21 15.51
N VAL A 419 -21.50 -1.89 14.40
CA VAL A 419 -22.36 -1.94 13.20
C VAL A 419 -22.74 -3.40 12.97
N LEU A 420 -23.98 -3.73 13.27
CA LEU A 420 -24.51 -5.08 13.34
C LEU A 420 -25.57 -5.30 12.26
N ALA A 421 -25.43 -6.38 11.49
CA ALA A 421 -26.35 -6.66 10.40
C ALA A 421 -26.76 -8.13 10.36
N ASP A 422 -28.06 -8.37 10.16
CA ASP A 422 -28.64 -9.64 9.77
C ASP A 422 -29.26 -9.46 8.39
N ILE A 423 -28.48 -9.68 7.34
CA ILE A 423 -28.82 -9.41 5.92
C ILE A 423 -28.35 -10.57 5.06
N GLY A 424 -29.23 -11.14 4.26
CA GLY A 424 -28.90 -12.14 3.25
C GLY A 424 -29.47 -13.52 3.52
N ASP A 425 -29.46 -14.36 2.47
CA ASP A 425 -29.89 -15.77 2.55
C ASP A 425 -28.72 -16.61 3.09
N TYR A 426 -28.84 -17.12 4.30
CA TYR A 426 -27.91 -18.10 4.92
C TYR A 426 -27.97 -19.48 4.26
N GLN A 427 -28.04 -19.55 2.94
CA GLN A 427 -28.05 -20.82 2.18
C GLN A 427 -26.64 -21.37 1.96
N SER A 428 -25.74 -21.28 2.94
CA SER A 428 -24.44 -21.93 2.80
C SER A 428 -24.60 -23.42 3.09
N ILE A 429 -24.25 -24.24 2.10
CA ILE A 429 -24.26 -25.72 2.16
C ILE A 429 -23.31 -26.26 3.25
N GLU A 430 -22.40 -25.45 3.75
CA GLU A 430 -21.38 -25.82 4.73
C GLU A 430 -21.90 -25.82 6.19
N GLN A 431 -22.98 -25.11 6.49
CA GLN A 431 -23.58 -25.11 7.81
C GLN A 431 -24.95 -25.81 7.70
N ASN A 432 -25.07 -27.02 8.27
CA ASN A 432 -26.30 -27.83 8.35
C ASN A 432 -27.42 -27.21 9.23
N LEU A 433 -27.44 -25.89 9.41
CA LEU A 433 -28.45 -25.14 10.12
C LEU A 433 -29.54 -24.69 9.12
N SER A 434 -30.80 -24.83 9.51
CA SER A 434 -31.88 -24.23 8.72
C SER A 434 -31.70 -22.72 8.69
N THR A 435 -32.08 -22.08 7.59
CA THR A 435 -32.01 -20.60 7.41
C THR A 435 -32.60 -19.84 8.59
N PHE A 436 -33.72 -20.33 9.12
CA PHE A 436 -34.38 -19.77 10.31
C PHE A 436 -33.48 -19.81 11.56
N SER A 437 -32.86 -20.96 11.86
CA SER A 437 -32.00 -21.10 13.03
C SER A 437 -30.78 -20.17 12.96
N ALA A 438 -30.21 -19.98 11.77
CA ALA A 438 -29.07 -19.06 11.56
C ALA A 438 -29.51 -17.60 11.83
N HIS A 439 -30.63 -17.14 11.29
CA HIS A 439 -31.19 -15.82 11.57
C HIS A 439 -31.45 -15.60 13.06
N VAL A 440 -32.12 -16.55 13.72
CA VAL A 440 -32.43 -16.45 15.15
C VAL A 440 -31.16 -16.36 15.99
N THR A 441 -30.15 -17.17 15.69
CA THR A 441 -28.87 -17.14 16.41
C THR A 441 -28.12 -15.81 16.22
N ASN A 442 -28.15 -15.28 15.02
CA ASN A 442 -27.52 -13.98 14.74
C ASN A 442 -28.28 -12.83 15.41
N ILE A 443 -29.60 -12.83 15.33
CA ILE A 443 -30.45 -11.84 16.01
C ILE A 443 -30.28 -11.90 17.53
N ASP A 444 -30.19 -13.10 18.14
CA ASP A 444 -29.88 -13.26 19.57
C ASP A 444 -28.55 -12.62 19.92
N PHE A 445 -27.50 -12.91 19.14
CA PHE A 445 -26.18 -12.26 19.29
C PHE A 445 -26.30 -10.73 19.20
N ILE A 446 -26.95 -10.21 18.16
CA ILE A 446 -27.16 -8.77 17.96
C ILE A 446 -27.94 -8.17 19.15
N SER A 447 -28.99 -8.83 19.63
CA SER A 447 -29.80 -8.33 20.72
C SER A 447 -29.06 -8.21 22.05
N ARG A 448 -28.09 -9.09 22.29
CA ARG A 448 -27.23 -9.07 23.49
C ARG A 448 -26.05 -8.09 23.37
N THR A 449 -25.64 -7.78 22.16
CA THR A 449 -24.43 -6.99 21.88
C THR A 449 -24.75 -5.51 21.65
N ALA A 450 -25.89 -5.21 21.02
CA ALA A 450 -26.24 -3.86 20.63
C ALA A 450 -26.45 -2.94 21.84
N THR A 451 -25.85 -1.76 21.77
CA THR A 451 -26.00 -0.66 22.72
C THR A 451 -26.86 0.47 22.12
N ALA A 452 -27.13 1.50 22.90
CA ALA A 452 -27.75 2.71 22.38
C ALA A 452 -26.90 3.47 21.35
N HIS A 453 -25.60 3.18 21.25
CA HIS A 453 -24.67 3.75 20.26
C HIS A 453 -24.44 2.84 19.06
N SER A 454 -25.13 1.71 18.96
CA SER A 454 -24.98 0.75 17.86
C SER A 454 -25.91 1.07 16.68
N LEU A 455 -25.46 0.70 15.47
CA LEU A 455 -26.30 0.60 14.27
C LEU A 455 -26.74 -0.85 14.09
N VAL A 456 -28.04 -1.09 14.02
CA VAL A 456 -28.67 -2.43 13.83
C VAL A 456 -29.43 -2.44 12.52
N LEU A 457 -29.13 -3.40 11.65
CA LEU A 457 -29.72 -3.56 10.32
C LEU A 457 -30.27 -4.97 10.19
N LEU A 458 -31.60 -5.11 10.15
CA LEU A 458 -32.29 -6.40 10.06
C LEU A 458 -33.09 -6.48 8.77
N ASP A 459 -32.77 -7.47 7.93
CA ASP A 459 -33.50 -7.68 6.67
C ASP A 459 -34.49 -8.84 6.79
N GLU A 460 -35.64 -8.69 6.17
CA GLU A 460 -36.71 -9.70 6.09
C GLU A 460 -37.12 -10.30 7.44
N LEU A 461 -37.19 -9.47 8.47
CA LEU A 461 -37.48 -9.93 9.82
C LEU A 461 -38.80 -10.72 9.88
N GLY A 462 -38.73 -11.99 10.36
CA GLY A 462 -39.87 -12.90 10.53
C GLY A 462 -40.21 -13.74 9.29
N SER A 463 -39.45 -13.69 8.19
CA SER A 463 -39.81 -14.34 6.91
C SER A 463 -39.60 -15.86 6.87
N ALA A 464 -38.78 -16.41 7.76
CA ALA A 464 -38.28 -17.79 7.66
C ALA A 464 -39.08 -18.82 8.50
N THR A 465 -40.27 -18.48 9.01
CA THR A 465 -41.16 -19.34 9.81
C THR A 465 -42.63 -19.18 9.42
N ASP A 466 -43.53 -19.81 10.16
CA ASP A 466 -44.97 -19.61 9.98
C ASP A 466 -45.32 -18.12 10.00
N PRO A 467 -46.20 -17.62 9.13
CA PRO A 467 -46.50 -16.19 9.02
C PRO A 467 -47.03 -15.53 10.30
N GLU A 468 -47.82 -16.24 11.12
CA GLU A 468 -48.36 -15.68 12.36
C GLU A 468 -47.27 -15.65 13.45
N GLU A 469 -46.50 -16.73 13.59
CA GLU A 469 -45.37 -16.80 14.51
C GLU A 469 -44.28 -15.81 14.13
N GLY A 470 -43.91 -15.71 12.84
CA GLY A 470 -42.96 -14.78 12.30
C GLY A 470 -43.35 -13.33 12.56
N ALA A 471 -44.60 -12.99 12.37
CA ALA A 471 -45.13 -11.66 12.66
C ALA A 471 -45.05 -11.30 14.16
N ALA A 472 -45.39 -12.21 15.04
CA ALA A 472 -45.31 -12.00 16.50
C ALA A 472 -43.85 -11.83 16.96
N LEU A 473 -42.96 -12.68 16.45
CA LEU A 473 -41.53 -12.60 16.73
C LEU A 473 -40.92 -11.28 16.21
N ALA A 474 -41.26 -10.87 15.01
CA ALA A 474 -40.82 -9.63 14.41
C ALA A 474 -41.21 -8.39 15.23
N VAL A 475 -42.48 -8.37 15.76
CA VAL A 475 -42.94 -7.30 16.66
C VAL A 475 -42.12 -7.27 17.95
N ALA A 476 -41.86 -8.44 18.55
CA ALA A 476 -41.09 -8.54 19.80
C ALA A 476 -39.62 -8.06 19.62
N ILE A 477 -38.98 -8.45 18.52
CA ILE A 477 -37.63 -8.05 18.21
C ILE A 477 -37.55 -6.54 17.91
N ALA A 478 -38.49 -6.00 17.13
CA ALA A 478 -38.55 -4.57 16.86
C ALA A 478 -38.74 -3.74 18.13
N ASP A 479 -39.62 -4.18 19.04
CA ASP A 479 -39.84 -3.52 20.33
C ASP A 479 -38.60 -3.61 21.24
N HIS A 480 -37.86 -4.71 21.20
CA HIS A 480 -36.59 -4.85 21.92
C HIS A 480 -35.59 -3.78 21.47
N PHE A 481 -35.33 -3.64 20.16
CA PHE A 481 -34.38 -2.64 19.65
C PHE A 481 -34.87 -1.20 19.85
N ARG A 482 -36.17 -0.98 19.80
CA ARG A 482 -36.74 0.33 20.15
C ARG A 482 -36.45 0.69 21.61
N ARG A 483 -36.55 -0.25 22.54
CA ARG A 483 -36.28 -0.04 23.98
C ARG A 483 -34.79 0.07 24.28
N SER A 484 -33.96 -0.65 23.57
CA SER A 484 -32.48 -0.56 23.73
C SER A 484 -31.91 0.81 23.32
N GLY A 485 -32.66 1.57 22.51
CA GLY A 485 -32.27 2.85 22.00
C GLY A 485 -31.22 2.79 20.86
N ALA A 486 -30.88 1.59 20.35
CA ALA A 486 -30.02 1.44 19.18
C ALA A 486 -30.64 2.11 17.94
N LEU A 487 -29.83 2.65 17.05
CA LEU A 487 -30.31 3.09 15.74
C LEU A 487 -30.60 1.85 14.92
N SER A 488 -31.91 1.54 14.70
CA SER A 488 -32.30 0.29 14.05
C SER A 488 -33.09 0.53 12.77
N ILE A 489 -32.74 -0.20 11.71
CA ILE A 489 -33.48 -0.22 10.45
C ILE A 489 -33.86 -1.66 10.14
N ILE A 490 -35.16 -1.89 10.03
CA ILE A 490 -35.75 -3.23 9.93
C ILE A 490 -36.56 -3.29 8.65
N SER A 491 -36.27 -4.23 7.77
CA SER A 491 -37.12 -4.55 6.64
C SER A 491 -38.03 -5.74 6.99
N THR A 492 -39.28 -5.73 6.51
CA THR A 492 -40.19 -6.81 6.73
C THR A 492 -41.29 -6.87 5.66
N HIS A 493 -41.92 -8.04 5.54
CA HIS A 493 -43.17 -8.24 4.78
C HIS A 493 -44.42 -8.21 5.65
N HIS A 494 -44.27 -8.30 6.97
CA HIS A 494 -45.39 -8.37 7.90
C HIS A 494 -46.06 -7.00 8.08
N THR A 495 -47.36 -6.97 7.86
CA THR A 495 -48.20 -5.75 8.03
C THR A 495 -48.42 -5.39 9.49
N SER A 496 -48.28 -6.35 10.42
CA SER A 496 -48.41 -6.16 11.87
C SER A 496 -47.32 -5.23 12.48
N LEU A 497 -46.23 -5.00 11.77
CA LEU A 497 -45.17 -4.08 12.16
C LEU A 497 -45.42 -2.63 11.70
N LYS A 498 -46.46 -2.38 10.93
CA LYS A 498 -46.91 -1.05 10.54
C LYS A 498 -47.72 -0.40 11.63
#